data_4f88ecf00cb209f754a5efa991967510
#
_entry.id   4f88ecf00cb209f754a5efa991967510
#
_cell.length_a   1.000
_cell.length_b   1.000
_cell.length_c   1.000
_cell.angle_alpha   90.00
_cell.angle_beta   90.00
_cell.angle_gamma   90.00
#
_symmetry.space_group_name_H-M   'P 1'
#
loop_
_entity.id
_entity.type
_entity.pdbx_description
1 polymer ?
#
loop_
_entity_poly.entity_id
_entity_poly.type
_entity_poly.pdbx_seq_one_letter_code
_entity_poly.pdbx_strand_id
1 'polypeptide(L)'
;PQPEDDDQPKKTFKDDEPGFVHVDIKYLPRMPDETAHRYLFVAIDRATRWVFMHIYADQSEDSSVDFLNRLERAAPMKIVKLLTDNGSQFTDRFTSKKREPSGQHKFDVRCRALNIEHRLCPPRHPQTNGMVERFNARISEVVNQTRFASAADLEATLHQYVKTYNHLIPQRALKHISPVQALKDWHAKKPELFKKRVYNQPGLDS
;
A
#
# COMPACT_ATOMS: atom_id res chain seq x y z
N PRO A 1 -1.79 -48.28 -1.69
CA PRO A 1 -1.43 -47.12 -2.49
C PRO A 1 -1.67 -45.88 -1.65
N GLN A 2 -0.61 -45.23 -1.24
CA GLN A 2 -0.66 -43.90 -0.58
C GLN A 2 -0.83 -42.88 -1.68
N PRO A 3 -1.58 -41.78 -1.45
CA PRO A 3 -1.63 -40.68 -2.41
C PRO A 3 -0.30 -39.92 -2.39
N GLU A 4 0.22 -39.69 -3.59
CA GLU A 4 1.41 -38.88 -3.83
C GLU A 4 1.16 -37.45 -3.33
N ASP A 5 2.01 -37.00 -2.41
CA ASP A 5 2.06 -35.62 -1.93
C ASP A 5 2.47 -34.73 -3.12
N ASP A 6 1.54 -33.88 -3.54
CA ASP A 6 1.76 -32.87 -4.60
C ASP A 6 2.65 -31.74 -4.01
N ASP A 7 3.95 -31.98 -4.02
CA ASP A 7 4.98 -31.08 -3.52
C ASP A 7 5.23 -29.91 -4.53
N GLN A 8 4.18 -29.12 -4.76
CA GLN A 8 4.35 -27.85 -5.44
C GLN A 8 5.04 -26.87 -4.47
N PRO A 9 6.21 -26.29 -4.83
CA PRO A 9 6.92 -25.37 -3.97
C PRO A 9 6.00 -24.19 -3.64
N LYS A 10 5.66 -24.02 -2.37
CA LYS A 10 4.90 -22.86 -1.89
C LYS A 10 5.64 -21.60 -2.33
N LYS A 11 5.08 -20.85 -3.29
CA LYS A 11 5.61 -19.56 -3.72
C LYS A 11 5.84 -18.70 -2.48
N THR A 12 7.08 -18.52 -2.11
CA THR A 12 7.45 -17.63 -1.01
C THR A 12 7.29 -16.19 -1.49
N PHE A 13 6.91 -15.28 -0.58
CA PHE A 13 6.76 -13.83 -0.83
C PHE A 13 8.03 -13.15 -1.41
N LYS A 14 9.11 -13.90 -1.59
CA LYS A 14 10.40 -13.45 -2.11
C LYS A 14 10.48 -13.36 -3.64
N ASP A 15 9.52 -13.96 -4.36
CA ASP A 15 9.60 -14.12 -5.82
C ASP A 15 8.77 -13.08 -6.59
N ASP A 16 8.13 -12.14 -5.90
CA ASP A 16 7.37 -11.09 -6.56
C ASP A 16 8.29 -9.95 -7.03
N GLU A 17 8.06 -9.51 -8.26
CA GLU A 17 8.68 -8.31 -8.81
C GLU A 17 7.97 -7.04 -8.33
N PRO A 18 8.64 -5.86 -8.34
CA PRO A 18 8.00 -4.58 -8.04
C PRO A 18 6.77 -4.32 -8.91
N GLY A 19 5.74 -3.71 -8.31
CA GLY A 19 4.50 -3.36 -8.99
C GLY A 19 3.29 -4.18 -8.56
N PHE A 20 3.44 -5.10 -7.59
CA PHE A 20 2.29 -5.67 -6.89
C PHE A 20 2.09 -4.95 -5.56
N VAL A 21 1.08 -4.09 -5.50
CA VAL A 21 0.83 -3.17 -4.40
C VAL A 21 -0.40 -3.59 -3.60
N HIS A 22 -0.27 -3.58 -2.28
CA HIS A 22 -1.38 -3.75 -1.35
C HIS A 22 -1.85 -2.39 -0.86
N VAL A 23 -3.16 -2.18 -0.83
CA VAL A 23 -3.79 -0.95 -0.31
C VAL A 23 -4.68 -1.28 0.86
N ASP A 24 -4.61 -0.45 1.88
CA ASP A 24 -5.46 -0.53 3.07
C ASP A 24 -5.80 0.87 3.58
N ILE A 25 -6.88 0.97 4.36
CA ILE A 25 -7.34 2.23 4.95
C ILE A 25 -7.36 2.09 6.47
N LYS A 26 -6.74 3.06 7.12
CA LYS A 26 -6.69 3.15 8.58
C LYS A 26 -7.43 4.39 9.07
N TYR A 27 -8.28 4.23 10.08
CA TYR A 27 -8.85 5.34 10.82
C TYR A 27 -7.75 6.05 11.62
N LEU A 28 -7.68 7.37 11.49
CA LEU A 28 -6.83 8.20 12.34
C LEU A 28 -7.63 8.71 13.56
N PRO A 29 -6.98 8.91 14.71
CA PRO A 29 -7.62 9.56 15.83
C PRO A 29 -8.03 10.99 15.44
N ARG A 30 -9.13 11.46 16.03
CA ARG A 30 -9.57 12.83 15.87
C ARG A 30 -8.65 13.76 16.66
N MET A 31 -8.13 14.79 16.01
CA MET A 31 -7.29 15.81 16.64
C MET A 31 -8.14 16.87 17.33
N PRO A 32 -7.55 17.66 18.27
CA PRO A 32 -8.30 18.68 19.02
C PRO A 32 -8.96 19.75 18.14
N ASP A 33 -8.40 20.05 16.99
CA ASP A 33 -8.88 21.01 16.01
C ASP A 33 -9.83 20.41 14.95
N GLU A 34 -10.24 19.15 15.11
CA GLU A 34 -11.09 18.44 14.16
C GLU A 34 -12.47 18.11 14.76
N THR A 35 -13.49 18.11 13.91
CA THR A 35 -14.86 17.69 14.25
C THR A 35 -15.14 16.24 13.86
N ALA A 36 -14.36 15.64 12.96
CA ALA A 36 -14.51 14.29 12.45
C ALA A 36 -13.16 13.56 12.37
N HIS A 37 -13.22 12.23 12.27
CA HIS A 37 -12.04 11.41 11.98
C HIS A 37 -11.61 11.56 10.53
N ARG A 38 -10.31 11.38 10.29
CA ARG A 38 -9.73 11.27 8.94
C ARG A 38 -9.29 9.84 8.66
N TYR A 39 -9.01 9.58 7.41
CA TYR A 39 -8.70 8.26 6.89
C TYR A 39 -7.34 8.27 6.23
N LEU A 40 -6.44 7.43 6.72
CA LEU A 40 -5.13 7.22 6.13
C LEU A 40 -5.19 6.06 5.14
N PHE A 41 -5.06 6.39 3.86
CA PHE A 41 -4.88 5.40 2.80
C PHE A 41 -3.40 5.07 2.69
N VAL A 42 -3.06 3.81 2.69
CA VAL A 42 -1.69 3.30 2.64
C VAL A 42 -1.56 2.30 1.51
N ALA A 43 -0.52 2.45 0.71
CA ALA A 43 -0.12 1.49 -0.32
C ALA A 43 1.29 0.98 -0.03
N ILE A 44 1.50 -0.34 -0.12
CA ILE A 44 2.81 -0.98 0.07
C ILE A 44 3.12 -1.89 -1.10
N ASP A 45 4.25 -1.67 -1.76
CA ASP A 45 4.75 -2.61 -2.77
C ASP A 45 5.28 -3.89 -2.11
N ARG A 46 4.86 -5.01 -2.66
CA ARG A 46 5.12 -6.33 -2.09
C ARG A 46 6.58 -6.73 -2.15
N ALA A 47 7.27 -6.41 -3.23
CA ALA A 47 8.66 -6.77 -3.45
C ALA A 47 9.64 -5.87 -2.68
N THR A 48 9.41 -4.56 -2.72
CA THR A 48 10.36 -3.56 -2.22
C THR A 48 10.01 -2.98 -0.86
N ARG A 49 8.78 -3.24 -0.37
CA ARG A 49 8.23 -2.62 0.86
C ARG A 49 8.10 -1.10 0.78
N TRP A 50 8.24 -0.52 -0.41
CA TRP A 50 8.02 0.90 -0.61
C TRP A 50 6.59 1.28 -0.25
N VAL A 51 6.45 2.39 0.46
CA VAL A 51 5.18 2.88 0.99
C VAL A 51 4.82 4.21 0.36
N PHE A 52 3.55 4.35 -0.01
CA PHE A 52 2.89 5.61 -0.32
C PHE A 52 1.69 5.78 0.59
N MET A 53 1.39 7.00 1.01
CA MET A 53 0.20 7.31 1.80
C MET A 53 -0.42 8.63 1.39
N HIS A 54 -1.70 8.79 1.70
CA HIS A 54 -2.42 10.06 1.66
C HIS A 54 -3.56 10.05 2.69
N ILE A 55 -3.92 11.23 3.21
CA ILE A 55 -4.98 11.38 4.22
C ILE A 55 -6.18 12.04 3.57
N TYR A 56 -7.36 11.47 3.82
CA TYR A 56 -8.64 11.96 3.31
C TYR A 56 -9.62 12.25 4.45
N ALA A 57 -10.57 13.14 4.19
CA ALA A 57 -11.68 13.42 5.11
C ALA A 57 -12.72 12.29 5.13
N ASP A 58 -12.78 11.48 4.08
CA ASP A 58 -13.70 10.36 3.93
C ASP A 58 -13.02 9.15 3.28
N GLN A 59 -13.73 8.02 3.26
CA GLN A 59 -13.32 6.81 2.53
C GLN A 59 -14.29 6.49 1.39
N SER A 60 -14.67 7.50 0.62
CA SER A 60 -15.56 7.35 -0.53
C SER A 60 -14.88 6.67 -1.71
N GLU A 61 -15.69 6.26 -2.70
CA GLU A 61 -15.18 5.77 -3.99
C GLU A 61 -14.30 6.83 -4.68
N ASP A 62 -14.69 8.10 -4.61
CA ASP A 62 -13.96 9.20 -5.24
C ASP A 62 -12.60 9.42 -4.56
N SER A 63 -12.54 9.35 -3.23
CA SER A 63 -11.27 9.38 -2.48
C SER A 63 -10.37 8.20 -2.84
N SER A 64 -10.93 7.01 -3.04
CA SER A 64 -10.17 5.83 -3.47
C SER A 64 -9.60 5.97 -4.88
N VAL A 65 -10.37 6.53 -5.82
CA VAL A 65 -9.92 6.81 -7.19
C VAL A 65 -8.84 7.90 -7.20
N ASP A 66 -9.00 8.96 -6.41
CA ASP A 66 -7.96 10.01 -6.30
C ASP A 66 -6.67 9.43 -5.69
N PHE A 67 -6.79 8.59 -4.65
CA PHE A 67 -5.64 7.88 -4.08
C PHE A 67 -4.90 7.03 -5.12
N LEU A 68 -5.63 6.26 -5.93
CA LEU A 68 -5.03 5.46 -7.01
C LEU A 68 -4.28 6.34 -8.02
N ASN A 69 -4.85 7.48 -8.39
CA ASN A 69 -4.22 8.43 -9.31
C ASN A 69 -2.94 9.03 -8.72
N ARG A 70 -2.93 9.37 -7.43
CA ARG A 70 -1.74 9.88 -6.73
C ARG A 70 -0.67 8.80 -6.60
N LEU A 71 -1.07 7.61 -6.19
CA LEU A 71 -0.20 6.44 -6.07
C LEU A 71 0.49 6.12 -7.40
N GLU A 72 -0.29 6.07 -8.50
CA GLU A 72 0.25 5.80 -9.84
C GLU A 72 1.28 6.86 -10.25
N ARG A 73 1.03 8.14 -9.97
CA ARG A 73 1.98 9.22 -10.26
C ARG A 73 3.23 9.17 -9.36
N ALA A 74 3.08 8.81 -8.09
CA ALA A 74 4.18 8.80 -7.13
C ALA A 74 5.10 7.59 -7.30
N ALA A 75 4.54 6.41 -7.61
CA ALA A 75 5.29 5.17 -7.72
C ALA A 75 6.42 5.27 -8.75
N PRO A 76 7.66 4.90 -8.40
CA PRO A 76 8.76 4.86 -9.37
C PRO A 76 8.63 3.66 -10.32
N MET A 77 8.03 2.55 -9.86
CA MET A 77 7.78 1.35 -10.66
C MET A 77 6.40 1.41 -11.33
N LYS A 78 6.23 0.61 -12.38
CA LYS A 78 4.93 0.36 -13.00
C LYS A 78 4.08 -0.49 -12.03
N ILE A 79 2.88 -0.03 -11.69
CA ILE A 79 1.94 -0.82 -10.92
C ILE A 79 1.20 -1.73 -11.88
N VAL A 80 1.32 -3.04 -11.70
CA VAL A 80 0.67 -4.05 -12.55
C VAL A 80 -0.46 -4.78 -11.84
N LYS A 81 -0.38 -4.88 -10.50
CA LYS A 81 -1.40 -5.52 -9.66
C LYS A 81 -1.65 -4.70 -8.42
N LEU A 82 -2.90 -4.65 -8.02
CA LEU A 82 -3.32 -3.97 -6.81
C LEU A 82 -4.26 -4.86 -6.02
N LEU A 83 -3.96 -5.06 -4.73
CA LEU A 83 -4.78 -5.83 -3.81
C LEU A 83 -5.41 -4.90 -2.79
N THR A 84 -6.74 -4.97 -2.67
CA THR A 84 -7.51 -4.24 -1.65
C THR A 84 -8.31 -5.21 -0.79
N ASP A 85 -8.86 -4.75 0.31
CA ASP A 85 -9.93 -5.43 1.00
C ASP A 85 -11.24 -5.38 0.18
N ASN A 86 -12.34 -5.87 0.77
CA ASN A 86 -13.66 -5.87 0.14
C ASN A 86 -14.52 -4.67 0.58
N GLY A 87 -13.92 -3.57 1.00
CA GLY A 87 -14.64 -2.37 1.39
C GLY A 87 -15.41 -1.74 0.21
N SER A 88 -16.55 -1.11 0.51
CA SER A 88 -17.42 -0.50 -0.51
C SER A 88 -16.73 0.62 -1.31
N GLN A 89 -15.66 1.19 -0.80
CA GLN A 89 -14.84 2.18 -1.50
C GLN A 89 -13.99 1.58 -2.63
N PHE A 90 -13.80 0.26 -2.64
CA PHE A 90 -13.00 -0.45 -3.64
C PHE A 90 -13.82 -1.38 -4.52
N THR A 91 -15.01 -1.82 -4.08
CA THR A 91 -15.80 -2.83 -4.79
C THR A 91 -17.28 -2.76 -4.41
N ASP A 92 -18.13 -3.11 -5.36
CA ASP A 92 -19.56 -3.32 -5.18
C ASP A 92 -19.93 -4.80 -4.92
N ARG A 93 -18.93 -5.64 -4.60
CA ARG A 93 -19.11 -7.09 -4.42
C ARG A 93 -20.26 -7.47 -3.50
N PHE A 94 -20.47 -6.73 -2.42
CA PHE A 94 -21.49 -7.06 -1.42
C PHE A 94 -22.84 -6.39 -1.68
N THR A 95 -22.94 -5.54 -2.69
CA THR A 95 -24.23 -4.89 -3.10
C THR A 95 -25.05 -5.80 -4.01
N SER A 96 -24.43 -6.78 -4.67
CA SER A 96 -25.10 -7.75 -5.52
C SER A 96 -25.58 -8.98 -4.75
N LYS A 97 -26.72 -9.56 -5.15
CA LYS A 97 -27.23 -10.83 -4.58
C LYS A 97 -26.23 -12.00 -4.76
N LYS A 98 -25.44 -11.97 -5.82
CA LYS A 98 -24.43 -12.98 -6.14
C LYS A 98 -23.11 -12.83 -5.36
N ARG A 99 -22.93 -11.72 -4.64
CA ARG A 99 -21.68 -11.39 -3.94
C ARG A 99 -20.43 -11.44 -4.84
N GLU A 100 -20.61 -11.02 -6.10
CA GLU A 100 -19.55 -10.90 -7.10
C GLU A 100 -19.37 -9.44 -7.48
N PRO A 101 -18.15 -8.98 -7.75
CA PRO A 101 -17.90 -7.63 -8.26
C PRO A 101 -18.53 -7.46 -9.64
N SER A 102 -19.21 -6.33 -9.89
CA SER A 102 -19.78 -6.04 -11.21
C SER A 102 -18.71 -5.68 -12.26
N GLY A 103 -17.54 -5.27 -11.81
CA GLY A 103 -16.50 -4.68 -12.65
C GLY A 103 -16.85 -3.28 -13.16
N GLN A 104 -17.95 -2.68 -12.71
CA GLN A 104 -18.36 -1.31 -13.06
C GLN A 104 -18.12 -0.31 -11.94
N HIS A 105 -17.62 -0.76 -10.79
CA HIS A 105 -17.22 0.11 -9.70
C HIS A 105 -16.17 1.12 -10.18
N LYS A 106 -16.25 2.39 -9.76
CA LYS A 106 -15.34 3.46 -10.22
C LYS A 106 -13.88 3.08 -10.08
N PHE A 107 -13.52 2.42 -8.97
CA PHE A 107 -12.16 1.97 -8.71
C PHE A 107 -11.71 0.90 -9.73
N ASP A 108 -12.54 -0.11 -10.04
CA ASP A 108 -12.25 -1.12 -11.06
C ASP A 108 -12.10 -0.52 -12.46
N VAL A 109 -13.01 0.41 -12.81
CA VAL A 109 -12.95 1.13 -14.09
C VAL A 109 -11.62 1.90 -14.20
N ARG A 110 -11.20 2.56 -13.10
CA ARG A 110 -9.95 3.30 -13.10
C ARG A 110 -8.72 2.38 -13.15
N CYS A 111 -8.72 1.27 -12.44
CA CYS A 111 -7.66 0.26 -12.53
C CYS A 111 -7.48 -0.23 -13.97
N ARG A 112 -8.58 -0.57 -14.67
CA ARG A 112 -8.53 -0.99 -16.08
C ARG A 112 -7.97 0.10 -16.99
N ALA A 113 -8.38 1.35 -16.80
CA ALA A 113 -7.87 2.48 -17.58
C ALA A 113 -6.35 2.70 -17.41
N LEU A 114 -5.79 2.26 -16.29
CA LEU A 114 -4.35 2.29 -15.98
C LEU A 114 -3.63 0.98 -16.30
N ASN A 115 -4.31 -0.03 -16.88
CA ASN A 115 -3.79 -1.39 -17.11
C ASN A 115 -3.32 -2.06 -15.80
N ILE A 116 -4.02 -1.83 -14.71
CA ILE A 116 -3.76 -2.43 -13.39
C ILE A 116 -4.78 -3.54 -13.15
N GLU A 117 -4.30 -4.74 -12.83
CA GLU A 117 -5.14 -5.84 -12.38
C GLU A 117 -5.58 -5.59 -10.92
N HIS A 118 -6.87 -5.31 -10.71
CA HIS A 118 -7.42 -5.18 -9.36
C HIS A 118 -7.81 -6.55 -8.81
N ARG A 119 -7.32 -6.87 -7.62
CA ARG A 119 -7.62 -8.09 -6.86
C ARG A 119 -8.23 -7.74 -5.52
N LEU A 120 -9.22 -8.51 -5.11
CA LEU A 120 -9.82 -8.43 -3.77
C LEU A 120 -9.22 -9.50 -2.88
N CYS A 121 -8.97 -9.16 -1.62
CA CYS A 121 -8.57 -10.15 -0.62
C CYS A 121 -9.65 -11.25 -0.52
N PRO A 122 -9.26 -12.54 -0.56
CA PRO A 122 -10.20 -13.62 -0.32
C PRO A 122 -10.83 -13.46 1.07
N PRO A 123 -12.14 -13.65 1.21
CA PRO A 123 -12.78 -13.65 2.52
C PRO A 123 -12.12 -14.67 3.45
N ARG A 124 -11.88 -14.30 4.71
CA ARG A 124 -11.29 -15.15 5.76
C ARG A 124 -9.84 -15.61 5.55
N HIS A 125 -9.06 -14.90 4.72
CA HIS A 125 -7.61 -15.13 4.59
C HIS A 125 -6.80 -13.92 5.08
N PRO A 126 -6.67 -13.70 6.41
CA PRO A 126 -5.96 -12.55 6.98
C PRO A 126 -4.46 -12.52 6.62
N GLN A 127 -3.87 -13.67 6.31
CA GLN A 127 -2.44 -13.77 5.97
C GLN A 127 -2.05 -12.96 4.72
N THR A 128 -2.99 -12.64 3.85
CA THR A 128 -2.74 -11.93 2.59
C THR A 128 -2.41 -10.45 2.85
N ASN A 129 -2.84 -9.87 3.98
CA ASN A 129 -2.69 -8.46 4.32
C ASN A 129 -1.65 -8.16 5.42
N GLY A 130 -1.00 -9.19 5.97
CA GLY A 130 -0.08 -9.06 7.12
C GLY A 130 1.09 -8.09 6.92
N MET A 131 1.38 -7.69 5.69
CA MET A 131 2.40 -6.68 5.39
C MET A 131 1.88 -5.27 5.67
N VAL A 132 0.69 -4.94 5.19
CA VAL A 132 0.05 -3.64 5.44
C VAL A 132 -0.35 -3.51 6.91
N GLU A 133 -0.83 -4.59 7.51
CA GLU A 133 -1.18 -4.63 8.94
C GLU A 133 0.03 -4.29 9.82
N ARG A 134 1.20 -4.85 9.53
CA ARG A 134 2.45 -4.51 10.26
C ARG A 134 2.84 -3.05 10.09
N PHE A 135 2.70 -2.49 8.89
CA PHE A 135 2.95 -1.08 8.67
C PHE A 135 1.94 -0.22 9.46
N ASN A 136 0.65 -0.56 9.38
CA ASN A 136 -0.41 0.13 10.12
C ASN A 136 -0.24 0.04 11.64
N ALA A 137 0.33 -1.06 12.16
CA ALA A 137 0.71 -1.16 13.57
C ALA A 137 1.80 -0.15 13.93
N ARG A 138 2.83 -0.01 13.11
CA ARG A 138 3.89 1.02 13.31
C ARG A 138 3.34 2.44 13.26
N ILE A 139 2.42 2.72 12.34
CA ILE A 139 1.71 4.01 12.33
C ILE A 139 0.95 4.23 13.64
N SER A 140 0.28 3.19 14.17
CA SER A 140 -0.41 3.27 15.46
C SER A 140 0.56 3.59 16.59
N GLU A 141 1.74 3.01 16.62
CA GLU A 141 2.78 3.31 17.62
C GLU A 141 3.19 4.78 17.54
N VAL A 142 3.49 5.31 16.35
CA VAL A 142 3.83 6.73 16.15
C VAL A 142 2.71 7.63 16.65
N VAL A 143 1.46 7.32 16.28
CA VAL A 143 0.28 8.12 16.66
C VAL A 143 0.03 8.08 18.17
N ASN A 144 0.21 6.92 18.81
CA ASN A 144 -0.08 6.75 20.25
C ASN A 144 1.04 7.31 21.15
N GLN A 145 2.28 7.39 20.65
CA GLN A 145 3.43 7.87 21.42
C GLN A 145 3.65 9.39 21.32
N THR A 146 2.96 10.04 20.39
CA THR A 146 3.12 11.47 20.13
C THR A 146 1.86 12.24 20.49
N ARG A 147 2.01 13.38 21.16
CA ARG A 147 0.92 14.35 21.32
C ARG A 147 0.94 15.32 20.16
N PHE A 148 -0.16 15.38 19.43
CA PHE A 148 -0.31 16.28 18.29
C PHE A 148 -1.11 17.50 18.69
N ALA A 149 -0.65 18.67 18.27
CA ALA A 149 -1.34 19.95 18.51
C ALA A 149 -2.52 20.14 17.53
N SER A 150 -2.43 19.57 16.34
CA SER A 150 -3.40 19.74 15.27
C SER A 150 -3.40 18.60 14.27
N ALA A 151 -4.40 18.59 13.40
CA ALA A 151 -4.47 17.69 12.24
C ALA A 151 -3.28 17.88 11.28
N ALA A 152 -2.83 19.12 11.08
CA ALA A 152 -1.67 19.42 10.24
C ALA A 152 -0.37 18.86 10.83
N ASP A 153 -0.20 18.93 12.16
CA ASP A 153 0.96 18.37 12.86
C ASP A 153 1.02 16.83 12.73
N LEU A 154 -0.12 16.15 12.92
CA LEU A 154 -0.24 14.71 12.67
C LEU A 154 0.14 14.36 11.23
N GLU A 155 -0.39 15.07 10.25
CA GLU A 155 -0.14 14.82 8.84
C GLU A 155 1.34 15.00 8.48
N ALA A 156 1.96 16.10 8.93
CA ALA A 156 3.39 16.36 8.72
C ALA A 156 4.25 15.25 9.34
N THR A 157 3.92 14.81 10.55
CA THR A 157 4.62 13.73 11.25
C THR A 157 4.52 12.41 10.49
N LEU A 158 3.33 12.04 10.00
CA LEU A 158 3.14 10.82 9.22
C LEU A 158 3.89 10.87 7.89
N HIS A 159 3.89 12.01 7.20
CA HIS A 159 4.67 12.20 5.97
C HIS A 159 6.17 12.04 6.23
N GLN A 160 6.69 12.66 7.30
CA GLN A 160 8.10 12.51 7.68
C GLN A 160 8.42 11.06 8.06
N TYR A 161 7.53 10.38 8.77
CA TYR A 161 7.71 8.96 9.11
C TYR A 161 7.81 8.09 7.86
N VAL A 162 6.90 8.24 6.88
CA VAL A 162 6.93 7.46 5.63
C VAL A 162 8.19 7.76 4.82
N LYS A 163 8.63 9.01 4.80
CA LYS A 163 9.91 9.39 4.18
C LYS A 163 11.07 8.65 4.83
N THR A 164 11.17 8.69 6.16
CA THR A 164 12.19 7.99 6.93
C THR A 164 12.09 6.47 6.73
N TYR A 165 10.88 5.91 6.75
CA TYR A 165 10.64 4.49 6.50
C TYR A 165 11.19 4.05 5.14
N ASN A 166 10.87 4.78 4.08
CA ASN A 166 11.29 4.42 2.74
C ASN A 166 12.80 4.54 2.52
N HIS A 167 13.44 5.55 3.10
CA HIS A 167 14.83 5.85 2.82
C HIS A 167 15.82 5.24 3.80
N LEU A 168 15.45 5.15 5.10
CA LEU A 168 16.41 4.86 6.17
C LEU A 168 16.10 3.60 6.96
N ILE A 169 14.81 3.20 7.12
CA ILE A 169 14.47 2.08 7.99
C ILE A 169 14.72 0.73 7.28
N PRO A 170 15.70 -0.07 7.74
CA PRO A 170 15.98 -1.37 7.17
C PRO A 170 14.79 -2.33 7.39
N GLN A 171 14.44 -3.09 6.37
CA GLN A 171 13.37 -4.08 6.45
C GLN A 171 13.94 -5.49 6.53
N ARG A 172 13.56 -6.25 7.56
CA ARG A 172 14.03 -7.65 7.72
C ARG A 172 13.71 -8.50 6.48
N ALA A 173 12.55 -8.28 5.87
CA ALA A 173 12.13 -8.99 4.67
C ALA A 173 13.01 -8.68 3.44
N LEU A 174 13.73 -7.56 3.45
CA LEU A 174 14.65 -7.11 2.41
C LEU A 174 16.13 -7.36 2.79
N LYS A 175 16.40 -8.29 3.69
CA LYS A 175 17.77 -8.54 4.21
C LYS A 175 18.42 -7.30 4.83
N HIS A 176 17.63 -6.53 5.56
CA HIS A 176 18.06 -5.34 6.30
C HIS A 176 18.52 -4.16 5.44
N ILE A 177 18.00 -4.02 4.23
CA ILE A 177 18.10 -2.80 3.43
C ILE A 177 16.81 -1.99 3.48
N SER A 178 16.88 -0.69 3.14
CA SER A 178 15.71 0.17 3.06
C SER A 178 14.88 -0.10 1.79
N PRO A 179 13.58 0.26 1.78
CA PRO A 179 12.74 0.16 0.57
C PRO A 179 13.32 0.86 -0.65
N VAL A 180 13.89 2.05 -0.49
CA VAL A 180 14.51 2.80 -1.60
C VAL A 180 15.76 2.09 -2.11
N GLN A 181 16.56 1.48 -1.23
CA GLN A 181 17.71 0.68 -1.69
C GLN A 181 17.22 -0.54 -2.50
N ALA A 182 16.19 -1.24 -2.02
CA ALA A 182 15.60 -2.35 -2.78
C ALA A 182 15.06 -1.91 -4.15
N LEU A 183 14.42 -0.73 -4.25
CA LEU A 183 13.99 -0.16 -5.54
C LEU A 183 15.18 0.10 -6.47
N LYS A 184 16.30 0.62 -5.97
CA LYS A 184 17.51 0.84 -6.75
C LYS A 184 18.11 -0.46 -7.28
N ASP A 185 18.19 -1.48 -6.42
CA ASP A 185 18.71 -2.78 -6.80
C ASP A 185 17.84 -3.43 -7.88
N TRP A 186 16.53 -3.32 -7.76
CA TRP A 186 15.58 -3.77 -8.77
C TRP A 186 15.68 -2.96 -10.07
N HIS A 187 15.81 -1.64 -9.98
CA HIS A 187 15.99 -0.79 -11.16
C HIS A 187 17.26 -1.12 -11.92
N ALA A 188 18.36 -1.41 -11.22
CA ALA A 188 19.61 -1.85 -11.86
C ALA A 188 19.46 -3.21 -12.54
N LYS A 189 18.67 -4.13 -11.94
CA LYS A 189 18.47 -5.48 -12.44
C LYS A 189 17.43 -5.56 -13.58
N LYS A 190 16.33 -4.80 -13.47
CA LYS A 190 15.18 -4.81 -14.38
C LYS A 190 14.61 -3.39 -14.57
N PRO A 191 15.30 -2.52 -15.32
CA PRO A 191 14.89 -1.12 -15.49
C PRO A 191 13.53 -0.98 -16.19
N GLU A 192 13.12 -1.97 -17.00
CA GLU A 192 11.84 -1.99 -17.70
C GLU A 192 10.61 -2.02 -16.79
N LEU A 193 10.76 -2.42 -15.51
CA LEU A 193 9.70 -2.39 -14.51
C LEU A 193 9.43 -0.98 -13.97
N PHE A 194 10.27 -0.02 -14.30
CA PHE A 194 10.23 1.33 -13.73
C PHE A 194 9.75 2.38 -14.73
N LYS A 195 9.09 3.40 -14.22
CA LYS A 195 8.67 4.60 -14.97
C LYS A 195 9.64 5.77 -14.74
N LYS A 196 10.31 5.76 -13.59
CA LYS A 196 11.18 6.83 -13.12
C LYS A 196 12.47 6.23 -12.56
N ARG A 197 13.55 6.98 -12.71
CA ARG A 197 14.81 6.65 -12.02
C ARG A 197 14.64 6.85 -10.51
N VAL A 198 15.21 5.96 -9.73
CA VAL A 198 15.16 6.01 -8.26
C VAL A 198 16.40 6.73 -7.75
N TYR A 199 16.20 7.81 -7.02
CA TYR A 199 17.28 8.61 -6.42
C TYR A 199 17.20 8.60 -4.90
N ASN A 200 18.32 8.82 -4.22
CA ASN A 200 18.30 9.25 -2.82
C ASN A 200 17.71 10.67 -2.75
N GLN A 201 16.99 10.96 -1.68
CA GLN A 201 16.62 12.36 -1.46
C GLN A 201 17.84 13.18 -1.05
N PRO A 202 18.05 14.37 -1.65
CA PRO A 202 19.12 15.26 -1.20
C PRO A 202 18.97 15.56 0.30
N GLY A 203 20.07 15.49 1.04
CA GLY A 203 20.12 15.81 2.48
C GLY A 203 19.88 14.63 3.44
N LEU A 204 19.79 13.39 2.95
CA LEU A 204 19.75 12.18 3.79
C LEU A 204 21.11 11.46 3.88
N ASP A 205 22.11 11.95 3.17
CA ASP A 205 23.45 11.34 3.07
C ASP A 205 24.50 12.07 3.96
N SER A 206 24.05 12.74 5.04
CA SER A 206 24.94 13.40 6.02
C SER A 206 24.84 12.76 7.39
#